data_0b8adf6bde6c4cf665d3c866a18cba50
#
_entry.id   0b8adf6bde6c4cf665d3c866a18cba50
#
_cell.length_a   1.000
_cell.length_b   1.000
_cell.length_c   1.000
_cell.angle_alpha   90.00
_cell.angle_beta   90.00
_cell.angle_gamma   90.00
#
_symmetry.space_group_name_H-M   'P 1'
#
loop_
_entity.id
_entity.type
_entity.pdbx_description
1 polymer ?
#
loop_
_entity_poly.entity_id
_entity_poly.type
_entity_poly.pdbx_seq_one_letter_code
_entity_poly.pdbx_strand_id
1 'polypeptide(L)'
;MKKTFELTHPKIKIARRVDAVKHELKKYVKRERNKKLPAGVDYWDFDCKFGNTEAEAETVHLSQINKLIDKSQDENLTSFYVEILAKPGFRESADFADYDDE
;
A
#
# COMPACT_ATOMS: atom_id res chain seq x y z
N MET A 1 8.50 2.95 2.02
CA MET A 1 8.02 2.91 3.42
C MET A 1 7.92 1.48 3.89
N LYS A 2 8.51 1.20 5.04
CA LYS A 2 8.39 -0.10 5.71
C LYS A 2 8.10 0.22 7.16
N LYS A 3 6.92 -0.17 7.64
CA LYS A 3 6.51 0.27 8.99
C LYS A 3 5.53 -0.70 9.62
N THR A 4 5.72 -0.93 10.93
CA THR A 4 4.74 -1.61 11.75
C THR A 4 3.85 -0.55 12.40
N PHE A 5 2.55 -0.69 12.21
CA PHE A 5 1.56 0.22 12.79
C PHE A 5 0.89 -0.46 13.97
N GLU A 6 0.79 0.28 15.07
CA GLU A 6 0.09 -0.20 16.26
C GLU A 6 -1.34 0.28 16.24
N LEU A 7 -2.27 -0.65 16.43
CA LEU A 7 -3.70 -0.32 16.46
C LEU A 7 -4.17 0.01 17.87
N THR A 8 -3.47 -0.48 18.89
CA THR A 8 -3.87 -0.22 20.28
C THR A 8 -3.14 0.99 20.82
N HIS A 9 -3.88 1.84 21.53
CA HIS A 9 -3.33 3.03 22.16
C HIS A 9 -4.15 3.31 23.43
N PRO A 10 -3.51 3.60 24.57
CA PRO A 10 -4.24 3.77 25.83
C PRO A 10 -5.25 4.91 25.81
N LYS A 11 -5.09 5.90 24.94
CA LYS A 11 -5.93 7.10 24.91
C LYS A 11 -6.71 7.27 23.62
N ILE A 12 -6.51 6.39 22.63
CA ILE A 12 -7.14 6.53 21.31
C ILE A 12 -7.87 5.25 20.97
N LYS A 13 -9.13 5.39 20.53
CA LYS A 13 -9.92 4.23 20.12
C LYS A 13 -9.34 3.59 18.87
N ILE A 14 -9.47 2.28 18.76
CA ILE A 14 -8.94 1.51 17.62
C ILE A 14 -9.47 2.05 16.30
N ALA A 15 -10.76 2.34 16.20
CA ALA A 15 -11.34 2.88 14.97
C ALA A 15 -10.64 4.16 14.51
N ARG A 16 -10.32 5.03 15.46
CA ARG A 16 -9.60 6.28 15.13
C ARG A 16 -8.16 6.00 14.72
N ARG A 17 -7.52 5.03 15.34
CA ARG A 17 -6.17 4.61 14.93
C ARG A 17 -6.18 4.06 13.51
N VAL A 18 -7.17 3.24 13.18
CA VAL A 18 -7.32 2.70 11.82
C VAL A 18 -7.47 3.83 10.80
N ASP A 19 -8.31 4.81 11.10
CA ASP A 19 -8.49 5.96 10.19
C ASP A 19 -7.21 6.75 10.03
N ALA A 20 -6.46 6.94 11.12
CA ALA A 20 -5.19 7.67 11.06
C ALA A 20 -4.16 6.93 10.21
N VAL A 21 -4.08 5.60 10.33
CA VAL A 21 -3.17 4.80 9.53
C VAL A 21 -3.54 4.88 8.06
N LYS A 22 -4.82 4.70 7.72
CA LYS A 22 -5.27 4.81 6.33
C LYS A 22 -4.95 6.17 5.74
N HIS A 23 -5.13 7.23 6.52
CA HIS A 23 -4.83 8.59 6.09
C HIS A 23 -3.33 8.76 5.85
N GLU A 24 -2.51 8.25 6.74
CA GLU A 24 -1.04 8.32 6.59
C GLU A 24 -0.59 7.62 5.32
N LEU A 25 -1.12 6.42 5.05
CA LEU A 25 -0.77 5.67 3.84
C LEU A 25 -1.22 6.39 2.58
N LYS A 26 -2.42 6.96 2.60
CA LYS A 26 -2.95 7.72 1.46
C LYS A 26 -2.08 8.93 1.15
N LYS A 27 -1.67 9.65 2.19
CA LYS A 27 -0.78 10.81 2.03
C LYS A 27 0.57 10.39 1.47
N TYR A 28 1.12 9.28 1.96
CA TYR A 28 2.41 8.79 1.48
C TYR A 28 2.33 8.46 -0.02
N VAL A 29 1.33 7.69 -0.43
CA VAL A 29 1.17 7.31 -1.84
C VAL A 29 0.98 8.54 -2.72
N LYS A 30 0.14 9.48 -2.29
CA LYS A 30 -0.09 10.71 -3.04
C LYS A 30 1.19 11.51 -3.22
N ARG A 31 1.99 11.62 -2.17
CA ARG A 31 3.26 12.35 -2.23
C ARG A 31 4.23 11.66 -3.20
N GLU A 32 4.30 10.33 -3.16
CA GLU A 32 5.19 9.60 -4.07
C GLU A 32 4.74 9.73 -5.52
N ARG A 33 3.43 9.70 -5.78
CA ARG A 33 2.89 9.86 -7.13
C ARG A 33 3.15 11.24 -7.72
N ASN A 34 3.32 12.24 -6.88
CA ASN A 34 3.57 13.62 -7.33
C ASN A 34 5.04 13.89 -7.62
N LYS A 35 5.92 12.96 -7.35
CA LYS A 35 7.33 13.13 -7.67
C LYS A 35 7.55 13.09 -9.18
N LYS A 36 8.57 13.81 -9.64
CA LYS A 36 8.90 13.86 -11.05
C LYS A 36 9.26 12.47 -11.55
N LEU A 37 8.67 12.07 -12.67
CA LEU A 37 8.97 10.79 -13.32
C LEU A 37 10.32 10.84 -14.02
N PRO A 38 11.16 9.81 -13.89
CA PRO A 38 12.38 9.70 -14.69
C PRO A 38 12.04 9.59 -16.17
N ALA A 39 13.00 9.88 -17.04
CA ALA A 39 12.82 9.77 -18.48
C ALA A 39 12.40 8.36 -18.85
N GLY A 40 11.39 8.23 -19.71
CA GLY A 40 10.92 6.93 -20.20
C GLY A 40 9.97 6.20 -19.26
N VAL A 41 9.69 6.78 -18.09
CA VAL A 41 8.75 6.18 -17.12
C VAL A 41 7.38 6.80 -17.30
N ASP A 42 6.34 5.97 -17.37
CA ASP A 42 4.97 6.44 -17.64
C ASP A 42 4.21 6.83 -16.37
N TYR A 43 4.47 6.16 -15.28
CA TYR A 43 3.78 6.45 -14.02
C TYR A 43 4.56 5.84 -12.85
N TRP A 44 4.16 6.18 -11.63
CA TRP A 44 4.68 5.51 -10.44
C TRP A 44 3.82 4.31 -10.11
N ASP A 45 4.47 3.16 -9.96
CA ASP A 45 3.85 1.94 -9.48
C ASP A 45 4.33 1.65 -8.07
N PHE A 46 3.71 0.71 -7.39
CA PHE A 46 4.05 0.42 -6.00
C PHE A 46 4.11 -1.08 -5.75
N ASP A 47 5.22 -1.52 -5.16
CA ASP A 47 5.33 -2.87 -4.62
C ASP A 47 4.91 -2.82 -3.16
N CYS A 48 3.92 -3.63 -2.79
CA CYS A 48 3.35 -3.59 -1.45
C CYS A 48 3.42 -4.96 -0.79
N LYS A 49 3.60 -4.92 0.52
CA LYS A 49 3.49 -6.12 1.36
C LYS A 49 2.67 -5.80 2.59
N PHE A 50 1.99 -6.81 3.10
CA PHE A 50 1.15 -6.67 4.29
C PHE A 50 1.16 -7.98 5.07
N GLY A 51 1.22 -7.89 6.39
CA GLY A 51 1.17 -9.06 7.25
C GLY A 51 1.11 -8.65 8.72
N ASN A 52 1.01 -9.65 9.59
CA ASN A 52 0.98 -9.37 11.02
C ASN A 52 2.35 -8.86 11.50
N THR A 53 3.42 -9.36 10.88
CA THR A 53 4.80 -8.94 11.15
C THR A 53 5.54 -8.83 9.83
N GLU A 54 6.72 -8.23 9.87
CA GLU A 54 7.56 -8.13 8.67
C GLU A 54 7.88 -9.51 8.10
N ALA A 55 8.17 -10.48 8.97
CA ALA A 55 8.53 -11.82 8.55
C ALA A 55 7.37 -12.55 7.86
N GLU A 56 6.14 -12.22 8.22
CA GLU A 56 4.93 -12.86 7.69
C GLU A 56 4.31 -12.07 6.54
N ALA A 57 4.86 -10.91 6.22
CA ALA A 57 4.27 -10.05 5.21
C ALA A 57 4.34 -10.69 3.82
N GLU A 58 3.23 -10.62 3.10
CA GLU A 58 3.09 -11.17 1.75
C GLU A 58 2.82 -10.06 0.75
N THR A 59 3.20 -10.31 -0.49
CA THR A 59 2.95 -9.36 -1.56
C THR A 59 1.44 -9.17 -1.76
N VAL A 60 1.01 -7.92 -1.77
CA VAL A 60 -0.39 -7.56 -2.00
C VAL A 60 -0.45 -6.40 -2.97
N HIS A 61 -1.62 -6.19 -3.56
CA HIS A 61 -1.85 -5.03 -4.41
C HIS A 61 -2.18 -3.81 -3.54
N LEU A 62 -1.73 -2.63 -3.97
CA LEU A 62 -2.00 -1.40 -3.23
C LEU A 62 -3.49 -1.22 -2.92
N SER A 63 -4.37 -1.57 -3.85
CA SER A 63 -5.80 -1.43 -3.68
C SER A 63 -6.38 -2.35 -2.59
N GLN A 64 -5.64 -3.35 -2.14
CA GLN A 64 -6.10 -4.30 -1.12
C GLN A 64 -5.76 -3.85 0.29
N ILE A 65 -4.88 -2.88 0.45
CA ILE A 65 -4.34 -2.54 1.77
C ILE A 65 -5.44 -2.06 2.72
N ASN A 66 -6.36 -1.20 2.26
CA ASN A 66 -7.43 -0.72 3.13
C ASN A 66 -8.30 -1.86 3.64
N LYS A 67 -8.63 -2.82 2.78
CA LYS A 67 -9.42 -3.99 3.18
C LYS A 67 -8.68 -4.84 4.19
N LEU A 68 -7.37 -4.99 4.01
CA LEU A 68 -6.54 -5.78 4.93
C LEU A 68 -6.43 -5.08 6.29
N ILE A 69 -6.38 -3.76 6.32
CA ILE A 69 -6.39 -3.01 7.57
C ILE A 69 -7.72 -3.23 8.31
N ASP A 70 -8.84 -3.16 7.58
CA ASP A 70 -10.16 -3.41 8.17
C ASP A 70 -10.25 -4.83 8.72
N LYS A 71 -9.71 -5.80 7.99
CA LYS A 71 -9.68 -7.19 8.46
C LYS A 71 -8.85 -7.32 9.73
N SER A 72 -7.71 -6.63 9.80
CA SER A 72 -6.87 -6.64 11.00
C SER A 72 -7.64 -6.10 12.21
N GLN A 73 -8.43 -5.04 12.01
CA GLN A 73 -9.27 -4.50 13.07
C GLN A 73 -10.33 -5.52 13.49
N ASP A 74 -10.99 -6.16 12.52
CA ASP A 74 -12.03 -7.15 12.81
C ASP A 74 -11.48 -8.38 13.54
N GLU A 75 -10.23 -8.74 13.29
CA GLU A 75 -9.56 -9.85 13.95
C GLU A 75 -8.92 -9.46 15.26
N ASN A 76 -9.13 -8.22 15.69
CA ASN A 76 -8.60 -7.70 16.96
C ASN A 76 -7.08 -7.78 17.07
N LEU A 77 -6.39 -7.58 15.94
CA LEU A 77 -4.94 -7.54 15.96
C LEU A 77 -4.47 -6.26 16.64
N THR A 78 -3.36 -6.35 17.35
CA THR A 78 -2.79 -5.19 18.03
C THR A 78 -1.89 -4.37 17.13
N SER A 79 -1.38 -4.98 16.07
CA SER A 79 -0.49 -4.30 15.12
C SER A 79 -0.48 -5.06 13.80
N PHE A 80 0.07 -4.40 12.76
CA PHE A 80 0.32 -5.04 11.46
C PHE A 80 1.48 -4.34 10.78
N TYR A 81 2.08 -5.03 9.81
CA TYR A 81 3.21 -4.51 9.05
C TYR A 81 2.77 -4.14 7.64
N VAL A 82 3.19 -2.97 7.17
CA VAL A 82 2.92 -2.50 5.81
C VAL A 82 4.22 -2.08 5.15
N GLU A 83 4.40 -2.50 3.90
CA GLU A 83 5.50 -2.07 3.08
C GLU A 83 4.95 -1.52 1.77
N ILE A 84 5.37 -0.31 1.40
CA ILE A 84 4.99 0.34 0.14
C ILE A 84 6.25 0.95 -0.45
N LEU A 85 6.68 0.44 -1.60
CA LEU A 85 7.88 0.91 -2.28
C LEU A 85 7.51 1.40 -3.67
N ALA A 86 7.77 2.67 -3.97
CA ALA A 86 7.53 3.23 -5.28
C ALA A 86 8.55 2.68 -6.27
N LYS A 87 8.10 2.40 -7.47
CA LYS A 87 8.95 1.94 -8.55
C LYS A 87 8.46 2.49 -9.89
N PRO A 88 9.33 2.53 -10.92
CA PRO A 88 8.90 2.93 -12.25
C PRO A 88 7.83 2.01 -12.79
N GLY A 89 6.79 2.59 -13.40
CA GLY A 89 5.76 1.84 -14.08
C GLY A 89 5.73 2.21 -15.55
N PHE A 90 5.33 1.27 -16.39
CA PHE A 90 5.29 1.46 -17.84
C PHE A 90 3.94 1.01 -18.36
N ARG A 91 3.35 1.83 -19.20
CA ARG A 91 2.13 1.43 -19.90
C ARG A 91 2.51 0.46 -20.97
N GLU A 92 2.01 -0.73 -20.83
CA GLU A 92 2.10 -1.63 -21.94
C GLU A 92 1.16 -1.09 -22.98
N SER A 93 1.76 -0.81 -24.07
CA SER A 93 0.90 -0.49 -25.16
C SER A 93 0.02 -1.67 -25.36
N ALA A 94 -0.86 -1.43 -25.03
CA ALA A 94 -1.71 -2.38 -25.13
C ALA A 94 -1.51 -3.17 -26.33
N ASP A 95 -0.31 -2.63 -25.89
CA ASP A 95 0.02 -3.04 -26.17
C ASP A 95 0.03 -3.83 -26.77
N PHE A 96 0.46 -3.89 -27.21
CA PHE A 96 0.61 -4.53 -27.63
C PHE A 96 -0.16 -5.38 -27.71
N ALA A 97 -0.47 -5.20 -27.76
CA ALA A 97 -1.25 -5.75 -27.76
C ALA A 97 -1.92 -6.34 -28.01
N ASP A 98 -1.71 -6.02 -28.34
CA ASP A 98 -2.32 -6.48 -28.39
C ASP A 98 -2.62 -7.11 -28.97
N TYR A 99 -2.09 -7.07 -29.45
CA TYR A 99 -2.18 -7.60 -29.84
C TYR A 99 -2.75 -8.53 -30.16
N ASP A 100 -2.51 -8.42 -30.40
CA ASP A 100 -2.94 -9.11 -30.59
C ASP A 100 -3.60 -9.86 -30.67
N ASP A 101 -3.53 -9.62 -31.12
CA ASP A 101 -4.14 -10.13 -31.11
C ASP A 101 -4.62 -10.71 -31.32
N GLU A 102 -4.25 -10.56 -31.81
CA GLU A 102 -4.51 -10.87 -31.94
C GLU A 102 -4.81 -11.39 -31.96
#